data_5e32c0e904d782ba226c07e77f436a33
#
_entry.id   5e32c0e904d782ba226c07e77f436a33
#
_cell.length_a   1.000
_cell.length_b   1.000
_cell.length_c   1.000
_cell.angle_alpha   90.00
_cell.angle_beta   90.00
_cell.angle_gamma   90.00
#
_symmetry.space_group_name_H-M   'P 1'
#
loop_
_entity.id
_entity.type
_entity.pdbx_description
1 polymer ?
#
loop_
_entity_poly.entity_id
_entity_poly.type
_entity_poly.pdbx_seq_one_letter_code
_entity_poly.pdbx_strand_id
1 'polypeptide(L)'
;MPFFGVKPAIYDEEGQALEGAASGNLVIESSWPSQIRSVYGDHERMISTYFKTYEDIYFTGDGARRDEDGYFWITGRVDDVLNVSGHRLGTAEIESALVLHDSVAEAAVVGFQHPIKGQGIYAFVTLMKGEDFNDALEPVSYTHLRAHETVS
;
A
#
# COMPACT_ATOMS: atom_id res chain seq x y z
N MET A 1 16.46 -7.55 -2.88
CA MET A 1 16.48 -9.00 -3.19
C MET A 1 15.72 -9.74 -2.10
N PRO A 2 14.83 -10.68 -2.45
CA PRO A 2 14.13 -11.52 -1.47
C PRO A 2 15.09 -12.38 -0.67
N PHE A 3 14.66 -12.79 0.53
CA PHE A 3 15.43 -13.74 1.35
C PHE A 3 15.47 -15.12 0.71
N PHE A 4 16.52 -15.87 0.96
CA PHE A 4 16.71 -17.21 0.39
C PHE A 4 15.54 -18.14 0.70
N GLY A 5 15.00 -18.80 -0.33
CA GLY A 5 13.86 -19.70 -0.24
C GLY A 5 12.49 -19.04 -0.24
N VAL A 6 12.41 -17.70 -0.23
CA VAL A 6 11.17 -16.96 -0.42
C VAL A 6 11.05 -16.57 -1.89
N LYS A 7 9.93 -16.90 -2.52
CA LYS A 7 9.65 -16.61 -3.93
C LYS A 7 8.48 -15.61 -4.04
N PRO A 8 8.74 -14.30 -3.89
CA PRO A 8 7.71 -13.29 -4.11
C PRO A 8 7.43 -13.12 -5.61
N ALA A 9 6.17 -12.86 -5.92
CA ALA A 9 5.71 -12.51 -7.26
C ALA A 9 4.68 -11.38 -7.18
N ILE A 10 4.43 -10.73 -8.30
CA ILE A 10 3.36 -9.73 -8.45
C ILE A 10 2.26 -10.39 -9.29
N TYR A 11 1.04 -10.36 -8.77
CA TYR A 11 -0.14 -10.89 -9.44
C TYR A 11 -1.12 -9.75 -9.75
N ASP A 12 -1.85 -9.87 -10.85
CA ASP A 12 -2.99 -9.01 -11.14
C ASP A 12 -4.23 -9.41 -10.33
N GLU A 13 -5.34 -8.70 -10.55
CA GLU A 13 -6.62 -8.97 -9.88
C GLU A 13 -7.26 -10.30 -10.37
N GLU A 14 -6.91 -10.75 -11.57
CA GLU A 14 -7.36 -11.98 -12.20
C GLU A 14 -6.55 -13.22 -11.77
N GLY A 15 -5.48 -13.01 -10.98
CA GLY A 15 -4.62 -14.09 -10.46
C GLY A 15 -3.55 -14.55 -11.46
N GLN A 16 -3.17 -13.69 -12.42
CA GLN A 16 -2.10 -13.98 -13.35
C GLN A 16 -0.78 -13.38 -12.83
N ALA A 17 0.30 -14.16 -12.90
CA ALA A 17 1.63 -13.67 -12.56
C ALA A 17 2.12 -12.66 -13.60
N LEU A 18 2.57 -11.49 -13.12
CA LEU A 18 3.11 -10.44 -13.98
C LEU A 18 4.64 -10.57 -14.08
N GLU A 19 5.16 -10.54 -15.31
CA GLU A 19 6.58 -10.63 -15.62
C GLU A 19 7.24 -9.23 -15.69
N GLY A 20 8.57 -9.16 -15.48
CA GLY A 20 9.34 -7.91 -15.60
C GLY A 20 8.98 -6.84 -14.59
N ALA A 21 9.09 -5.58 -14.98
CA ALA A 21 8.63 -4.44 -14.17
C ALA A 21 7.09 -4.42 -14.14
N ALA A 22 6.51 -4.45 -12.94
CA ALA A 22 5.06 -4.58 -12.77
C ALA A 22 4.61 -4.04 -11.41
N SER A 23 3.34 -3.68 -11.30
CA SER A 23 2.67 -3.34 -10.05
C SER A 23 1.41 -4.17 -9.88
N GLY A 24 1.13 -4.62 -8.66
CA GLY A 24 -0.04 -5.45 -8.37
C GLY A 24 -0.01 -6.00 -6.95
N ASN A 25 -0.65 -7.13 -6.76
CA ASN A 25 -0.74 -7.81 -5.47
C ASN A 25 0.53 -8.62 -5.19
N LEU A 26 1.13 -8.41 -4.01
CA LEU A 26 2.28 -9.19 -3.58
C LEU A 26 1.83 -10.57 -3.10
N VAL A 27 2.40 -11.60 -3.69
CA VAL A 27 2.17 -13.00 -3.29
C VAL A 27 3.50 -13.70 -3.03
N ILE A 28 3.44 -14.86 -2.35
CA ILE A 28 4.57 -15.77 -2.19
C ILE A 28 4.16 -17.13 -2.76
N GLU A 29 4.82 -17.55 -3.85
CA GLU A 29 4.42 -18.71 -4.66
C GLU A 29 4.75 -20.06 -4.03
N SER A 30 5.61 -20.11 -3.01
CA SER A 30 5.99 -21.37 -2.38
C SER A 30 6.12 -21.24 -0.88
N SER A 31 5.84 -22.32 -0.15
CA SER A 31 6.06 -22.38 1.30
C SER A 31 7.51 -22.08 1.67
N TRP A 32 7.69 -21.44 2.83
CA TRP A 32 9.00 -21.15 3.41
C TRP A 32 8.99 -21.50 4.92
N PRO A 33 10.16 -21.71 5.56
CA PRO A 33 10.22 -22.22 6.93
C PRO A 33 9.47 -21.41 7.98
N SER A 34 9.39 -20.09 7.84
CA SER A 34 8.69 -19.18 8.78
C SER A 34 7.27 -18.82 8.37
N GLN A 35 6.70 -19.48 7.35
CA GLN A 35 5.29 -19.29 6.96
C GLN A 35 4.37 -19.60 8.13
N ILE A 36 3.33 -18.78 8.30
CA ILE A 36 2.27 -19.05 9.28
C ILE A 36 1.64 -20.41 9.01
N ARG A 37 1.43 -21.21 10.05
CA ARG A 37 0.83 -22.57 9.95
C ARG A 37 -0.60 -22.59 10.44
N SER A 38 -0.95 -21.73 11.36
CA SER A 38 -2.29 -21.62 11.92
C SER A 38 -2.44 -20.35 12.75
N VAL A 39 -3.70 -20.00 13.04
CA VAL A 39 -4.10 -19.06 14.10
C VAL A 39 -4.60 -19.87 15.27
N TYR A 40 -4.22 -19.52 16.49
CA TYR A 40 -4.63 -20.24 17.69
C TYR A 40 -6.16 -20.30 17.80
N GLY A 41 -6.69 -21.51 17.86
CA GLY A 41 -8.14 -21.75 17.98
C GLY A 41 -8.96 -21.45 16.72
N ASP A 42 -8.35 -20.97 15.62
CA ASP A 42 -9.08 -20.55 14.41
C ASP A 42 -8.24 -20.78 13.14
N HIS A 43 -8.08 -22.05 12.77
CA HIS A 43 -7.34 -22.43 11.58
C HIS A 43 -7.98 -21.89 10.29
N GLU A 44 -9.30 -21.91 10.21
CA GLU A 44 -10.07 -21.44 9.06
C GLU A 44 -9.82 -19.96 8.76
N ARG A 45 -9.60 -19.16 9.79
CA ARG A 45 -9.21 -17.75 9.61
C ARG A 45 -7.89 -17.60 8.89
N MET A 46 -6.89 -18.44 9.18
CA MET A 46 -5.61 -18.42 8.48
C MET A 46 -5.81 -18.73 6.99
N ILE A 47 -6.57 -19.79 6.68
CA ILE A 47 -6.88 -20.18 5.30
C ILE A 47 -7.62 -19.05 4.57
N SER A 48 -8.68 -18.52 5.18
CA SER A 48 -9.50 -17.46 4.56
C SER A 48 -8.75 -16.16 4.34
N THR A 49 -7.79 -15.84 5.19
CA THR A 49 -7.01 -14.59 5.10
C THR A 49 -5.93 -14.67 4.03
N TYR A 50 -5.20 -15.79 3.96
CA TYR A 50 -3.97 -15.86 3.17
C TYR A 50 -4.05 -16.74 1.93
N PHE A 51 -5.04 -17.66 1.81
CA PHE A 51 -5.10 -18.63 0.73
C PHE A 51 -6.41 -18.65 -0.05
N LYS A 52 -7.37 -17.81 0.34
CA LYS A 52 -8.67 -17.77 -0.35
C LYS A 52 -8.65 -16.92 -1.62
N THR A 53 -7.81 -15.88 -1.66
CA THR A 53 -7.74 -14.93 -2.79
C THR A 53 -7.16 -15.61 -4.03
N TYR A 54 -6.10 -16.38 -3.85
CA TYR A 54 -5.44 -17.13 -4.91
C TYR A 54 -5.26 -18.58 -4.42
N GLU A 55 -5.72 -19.55 -5.21
CA GLU A 55 -5.66 -20.96 -4.83
C GLU A 55 -4.20 -21.41 -4.70
N ASP A 56 -3.86 -22.01 -3.56
CA ASP A 56 -2.52 -22.51 -3.20
C ASP A 56 -1.39 -21.45 -3.17
N ILE A 57 -1.70 -20.18 -3.33
CA ILE A 57 -0.74 -19.07 -3.29
C ILE A 57 -0.94 -18.24 -2.03
N TYR A 58 0.15 -17.96 -1.32
CA TYR A 58 0.10 -17.11 -0.14
C TYR A 58 -0.04 -15.64 -0.55
N PHE A 59 -1.21 -15.06 -0.30
CA PHE A 59 -1.49 -13.64 -0.50
C PHE A 59 -1.10 -12.85 0.75
N THR A 60 -0.17 -11.90 0.62
CA THR A 60 0.31 -11.12 1.76
C THR A 60 -0.70 -10.07 2.26
N GLY A 61 -1.64 -9.69 1.42
CA GLY A 61 -2.54 -8.55 1.63
C GLY A 61 -1.90 -7.20 1.32
N ASP A 62 -0.70 -7.20 0.75
CA ASP A 62 0.02 -5.99 0.39
C ASP A 62 0.08 -5.82 -1.13
N GLY A 63 0.05 -4.56 -1.57
CA GLY A 63 0.44 -4.18 -2.91
C GLY A 63 1.95 -4.00 -3.00
N ALA A 64 2.51 -4.27 -4.17
CA ALA A 64 3.92 -4.02 -4.43
C ALA A 64 4.17 -3.66 -5.89
N ARG A 65 5.29 -3.00 -6.11
CA ARG A 65 5.87 -2.75 -7.42
C ARG A 65 7.20 -3.47 -7.53
N ARG A 66 7.45 -4.12 -8.66
CA ARG A 66 8.76 -4.65 -9.03
C ARG A 66 9.35 -3.77 -10.14
N ASP A 67 10.60 -3.34 -9.99
CA ASP A 67 11.30 -2.57 -11.00
C ASP A 67 12.02 -3.46 -12.03
N GLU A 68 12.68 -2.82 -13.01
CA GLU A 68 13.43 -3.51 -14.08
C GLU A 68 14.61 -4.32 -13.55
N ASP A 69 15.18 -3.92 -12.42
CA ASP A 69 16.30 -4.61 -11.74
C ASP A 69 15.82 -5.76 -10.83
N GLY A 70 14.50 -5.97 -10.71
CA GLY A 70 13.89 -7.03 -9.91
C GLY A 70 13.78 -6.73 -8.41
N TYR A 71 13.92 -5.47 -7.98
CA TYR A 71 13.66 -5.07 -6.61
C TYR A 71 12.16 -4.86 -6.38
N PHE A 72 11.70 -5.24 -5.18
CA PHE A 72 10.33 -5.08 -4.75
C PHE A 72 10.18 -3.87 -3.84
N TRP A 73 9.19 -3.05 -4.12
CA TRP A 73 8.79 -1.88 -3.35
C TRP A 73 7.37 -2.11 -2.84
N ILE A 74 7.20 -2.16 -1.52
CA ILE A 74 5.87 -2.32 -0.93
C ILE A 74 5.14 -0.98 -1.01
N THR A 75 3.95 -1.00 -1.61
CA THR A 75 3.14 0.21 -1.82
C THR A 75 2.06 0.41 -0.76
N GLY A 76 1.90 -0.55 0.13
CA GLY A 76 0.93 -0.52 1.23
C GLY A 76 -0.03 -1.70 1.21
N ARG A 77 -1.04 -1.66 2.07
CA ARG A 77 -2.09 -2.68 2.13
C ARG A 77 -3.03 -2.56 0.94
N VAL A 78 -3.47 -3.70 0.40
CA VAL A 78 -4.45 -3.71 -0.70
C VAL A 78 -5.83 -3.21 -0.22
N ASP A 79 -6.18 -3.48 1.04
CA ASP A 79 -7.39 -3.01 1.69
C ASP A 79 -7.37 -1.52 2.06
N ASP A 80 -6.18 -0.89 2.11
CA ASP A 80 -5.98 0.54 2.38
C ASP A 80 -5.84 1.38 1.10
N VAL A 81 -6.04 0.79 -0.08
CA VAL A 81 -6.00 1.51 -1.35
C VAL A 81 -7.27 2.33 -1.54
N LEU A 82 -7.09 3.63 -1.78
CA LEU A 82 -8.17 4.58 -2.06
C LEU A 82 -8.41 4.69 -3.56
N ASN A 83 -9.69 4.62 -3.97
CA ASN A 83 -10.10 4.87 -5.34
C ASN A 83 -10.66 6.29 -5.47
N VAL A 84 -9.80 7.24 -5.82
CA VAL A 84 -10.17 8.65 -5.95
C VAL A 84 -10.21 9.04 -7.43
N SER A 85 -11.39 9.33 -7.95
CA SER A 85 -11.60 9.73 -9.36
C SER A 85 -11.00 8.73 -10.38
N GLY A 86 -11.01 7.42 -10.05
CA GLY A 86 -10.47 6.37 -10.91
C GLY A 86 -8.96 6.10 -10.73
N HIS A 87 -8.29 6.85 -9.85
CA HIS A 87 -6.89 6.58 -9.49
C HIS A 87 -6.83 5.75 -8.21
N ARG A 88 -5.99 4.72 -8.23
CA ARG A 88 -5.68 3.90 -7.05
C ARG A 88 -4.49 4.50 -6.32
N LEU A 89 -4.71 5.00 -5.11
CA LEU A 89 -3.70 5.64 -4.27
C LEU A 89 -3.54 4.85 -2.98
N GLY A 90 -2.31 4.44 -2.64
CA GLY A 90 -2.00 3.84 -1.36
C GLY A 90 -2.00 4.91 -0.25
N THR A 91 -2.65 4.64 0.89
CA THR A 91 -2.62 5.58 2.03
C THR A 91 -1.20 5.85 2.50
N ALA A 92 -0.35 4.81 2.58
CA ALA A 92 1.04 4.91 2.99
C ALA A 92 1.89 5.81 2.05
N GLU A 93 1.59 5.84 0.76
CA GLU A 93 2.27 6.71 -0.21
C GLU A 93 1.94 8.17 0.04
N ILE A 94 0.67 8.47 0.30
CA ILE A 94 0.21 9.82 0.64
C ILE A 94 0.78 10.26 2.00
N GLU A 95 0.74 9.39 3.01
CA GLU A 95 1.33 9.64 4.34
C GLU A 95 2.81 9.94 4.24
N SER A 96 3.57 9.15 3.46
CA SER A 96 4.99 9.38 3.22
C SER A 96 5.27 10.72 2.55
N ALA A 97 4.44 11.12 1.59
CA ALA A 97 4.57 12.41 0.93
C ALA A 97 4.30 13.59 1.88
N LEU A 98 3.33 13.45 2.79
CA LEU A 98 3.03 14.47 3.80
C LEU A 98 4.16 14.63 4.82
N VAL A 99 4.77 13.52 5.26
CA VAL A 99 5.89 13.52 6.23
C VAL A 99 7.19 14.09 5.63
N LEU A 100 7.31 14.23 4.31
CA LEU A 100 8.43 14.93 3.69
C LEU A 100 8.45 16.45 3.99
N HIS A 101 7.34 17.01 4.47
CA HIS A 101 7.29 18.42 4.87
C HIS A 101 7.95 18.60 6.23
N ASP A 102 8.88 19.57 6.35
CA ASP A 102 9.70 19.80 7.56
C ASP A 102 8.88 20.05 8.84
N SER A 103 7.69 20.63 8.72
CA SER A 103 6.80 20.91 9.86
C SER A 103 5.90 19.73 10.24
N VAL A 104 5.94 18.59 9.51
CA VAL A 104 5.08 17.42 9.75
C VAL A 104 5.84 16.34 10.49
N ALA A 105 5.36 15.96 11.68
CA ALA A 105 5.92 14.88 12.47
C ALA A 105 5.35 13.52 12.08
N GLU A 106 4.02 13.46 11.89
CA GLU A 106 3.28 12.23 11.54
C GLU A 106 2.08 12.59 10.66
N ALA A 107 1.70 11.68 9.79
CA ALA A 107 0.49 11.78 8.99
C ALA A 107 -0.27 10.45 9.01
N ALA A 108 -1.59 10.50 8.98
CA ALA A 108 -2.48 9.35 8.81
C ALA A 108 -3.53 9.70 7.77
N VAL A 109 -3.79 8.79 6.84
CA VAL A 109 -4.72 9.01 5.73
C VAL A 109 -5.83 7.96 5.77
N VAL A 110 -7.06 8.43 5.63
CA VAL A 110 -8.24 7.58 5.53
C VAL A 110 -9.11 7.98 4.35
N GLY A 111 -9.74 6.98 3.73
CA GLY A 111 -10.75 7.22 2.71
C GLY A 111 -12.12 7.48 3.32
N PHE A 112 -12.91 8.34 2.68
CA PHE A 112 -14.32 8.50 2.99
C PHE A 112 -15.16 8.47 1.71
N GLN A 113 -16.42 8.07 1.84
CA GLN A 113 -17.33 8.04 0.68
C GLN A 113 -17.64 9.46 0.19
N HIS A 114 -17.34 9.71 -1.08
CA HIS A 114 -17.60 11.00 -1.72
C HIS A 114 -18.58 10.84 -2.88
N PRO A 115 -19.69 11.61 -2.92
CA PRO A 115 -20.81 11.38 -3.86
C PRO A 115 -20.44 11.53 -5.34
N ILE A 116 -19.36 12.24 -5.66
CA ILE A 116 -18.94 12.50 -7.05
C ILE A 116 -17.65 11.71 -7.40
N LYS A 117 -16.70 11.60 -6.45
CA LYS A 117 -15.36 11.04 -6.70
C LYS A 117 -15.24 9.56 -6.36
N GLY A 118 -16.31 8.92 -5.86
CA GLY A 118 -16.31 7.58 -5.29
C GLY A 118 -15.73 7.60 -3.87
N GLN A 119 -14.44 7.86 -3.74
CA GLN A 119 -13.79 8.11 -2.44
C GLN A 119 -13.11 9.48 -2.43
N GLY A 120 -13.09 10.12 -1.27
CA GLY A 120 -12.30 11.29 -0.95
C GLY A 120 -11.21 10.92 0.05
N ILE A 121 -10.17 11.73 0.12
CA ILE A 121 -9.04 11.56 1.04
C ILE A 121 -9.27 12.49 2.23
N TYR A 122 -9.08 11.95 3.44
CA TYR A 122 -8.98 12.72 4.66
C TYR A 122 -7.63 12.46 5.31
N ALA A 123 -6.82 13.50 5.47
CA ALA A 123 -5.50 13.41 6.07
C ALA A 123 -5.49 14.06 7.45
N PHE A 124 -4.98 13.34 8.45
CA PHE A 124 -4.69 13.85 9.78
C PHE A 124 -3.18 14.08 9.85
N VAL A 125 -2.78 15.24 10.32
CA VAL A 125 -1.37 15.63 10.40
C VAL A 125 -1.03 16.09 11.81
N THR A 126 0.04 15.54 12.36
CA THR A 126 0.66 16.03 13.61
C THR A 126 1.84 16.91 13.27
N LEU A 127 1.87 18.13 13.78
CA LEU A 127 2.97 19.05 13.52
C LEU A 127 4.15 18.77 14.46
N MET A 128 5.36 19.15 14.01
CA MET A 128 6.55 19.14 14.83
C MET A 128 6.39 20.06 16.05
N LYS A 129 7.08 19.74 17.15
CA LYS A 129 6.99 20.51 18.38
C LYS A 129 7.47 21.94 18.17
N GLY A 130 6.56 22.89 18.41
CA GLY A 130 6.83 24.33 18.26
C GLY A 130 6.32 24.92 16.94
N GLU A 131 5.75 24.08 16.08
CA GLU A 131 5.04 24.52 14.88
C GLU A 131 3.55 24.68 15.18
N ASP A 132 2.96 25.78 14.69
CA ASP A 132 1.53 26.02 14.75
C ASP A 132 0.90 25.85 13.36
N PHE A 133 -0.33 25.33 13.33
CA PHE A 133 -1.09 25.26 12.08
C PHE A 133 -1.29 26.67 11.52
N ASN A 134 -0.96 26.84 10.25
CA ASN A 134 -1.22 28.06 9.52
C ASN A 134 -1.68 27.74 8.09
N ASP A 135 -2.37 28.70 7.47
CA ASP A 135 -2.94 28.55 6.13
C ASP A 135 -1.90 28.31 5.01
N ALA A 136 -0.62 28.48 5.30
CA ALA A 136 0.46 28.22 4.34
C ALA A 136 0.81 26.73 4.25
N LEU A 137 0.44 25.91 5.25
CA LEU A 137 0.67 24.45 5.25
C LEU A 137 -0.31 23.69 4.35
N GLU A 138 -1.54 24.18 4.21
CA GLU A 138 -2.56 23.52 3.40
C GLU A 138 -2.21 23.43 1.90
N PRO A 139 -1.75 24.52 1.23
CA PRO A 139 -1.36 24.45 -0.18
C PRO A 139 -0.12 23.58 -0.44
N VAL A 140 0.81 23.50 0.51
CA VAL A 140 2.08 22.74 0.37
C VAL A 140 1.80 21.23 0.39
N SER A 141 0.92 20.75 1.28
CA SER A 141 0.49 19.36 1.31
C SER A 141 -0.14 18.94 -0.02
N TYR A 142 -1.01 19.79 -0.58
CA TYR A 142 -1.67 19.55 -1.86
C TYR A 142 -0.69 19.53 -3.05
N THR A 143 0.34 20.37 -3.02
CA THR A 143 1.35 20.46 -4.09
C THR A 143 2.29 19.25 -4.07
N HIS A 144 2.66 18.73 -2.91
CA HIS A 144 3.47 17.52 -2.77
C HIS A 144 2.75 16.27 -3.27
N LEU A 145 1.46 16.12 -2.95
CA LEU A 145 0.63 15.03 -3.47
C LEU A 145 0.56 15.06 -5.02
N ARG A 146 0.41 16.24 -5.60
CA ARG A 146 0.35 16.40 -7.06
C ARG A 146 1.67 16.11 -7.77
N ALA A 147 2.81 16.35 -7.13
CA ALA A 147 4.12 16.05 -7.69
C ALA A 147 4.38 14.53 -7.77
N HIS A 148 3.83 13.73 -6.85
CA HIS A 148 3.92 12.27 -6.90
C HIS A 148 3.01 11.65 -7.97
N GLU A 149 1.87 12.27 -8.29
CA GLU A 149 0.97 11.82 -9.37
C GLU A 149 1.56 11.99 -10.78
N THR A 150 2.58 12.86 -10.95
CA THR A 150 3.17 13.18 -12.26
C THR A 150 4.43 12.40 -12.62
N VAL A 151 4.87 11.46 -11.77
CA VAL A 151 6.09 10.63 -11.97
C VAL A 151 5.74 9.17 -12.25
N SER A 152 4.58 8.89 -12.82
CA SER A 152 4.21 7.56 -13.33
C SER A 152 4.11 7.56 -14.86
#